data_69e2e46e8be703b695b9f70dfaed12d8
#
_entry.id   69e2e46e8be703b695b9f70dfaed12d8
#
_cell.length_a   1.000
_cell.length_b   1.000
_cell.length_c   1.000
_cell.angle_alpha   90.00
_cell.angle_beta   90.00
_cell.angle_gamma   90.00
#
_symmetry.space_group_name_H-M   'P 1'
#
loop_
_entity.id
_entity.type
_entity.pdbx_description
1 polymer ?
#
loop_
_entity_poly.entity_id
_entity_poly.type
_entity_poly.pdbx_seq_one_letter_code
_entity_poly.pdbx_strand_id
1 'polypeptide(L)'
;MKKLLSIAVVILLLPISASAAERPTSVKGCAKPTAKAHVPATLKQPTTVDKKLAKTMTITTNCGVITIALDPAAPQTVTNLATLARSKYFDGSFCHRLTTEGIYVLQCGDPSAQGNGSPGSWKGYKDENLPTKKILTYPAGTVAMANSGPNTNGSQFFLVYKDTTLPPSYTIWGTIKTGLPLLLRVEKVGAYKVDQASGNAYYAGDGIPVQPIEIKSVTVR
;
A
#
# COMPACT_ATOMS: atom_id res chain seq x y z
N MET A 1 44.21 25.13 64.52
CA MET A 1 44.26 24.18 63.37
C MET A 1 42.85 23.61 63.15
N LYS A 2 42.09 24.17 62.19
CA LYS A 2 40.73 23.72 61.87
C LYS A 2 40.82 22.72 60.71
N LYS A 3 40.42 21.46 60.91
CA LYS A 3 40.33 20.44 59.86
C LYS A 3 39.02 20.64 59.08
N LEU A 4 39.12 20.97 57.82
CA LEU A 4 38.01 20.96 56.87
C LEU A 4 37.76 19.50 56.46
N LEU A 5 36.57 19.03 56.71
CA LEU A 5 36.07 17.71 56.25
C LEU A 5 35.41 17.94 54.87
N SER A 6 36.07 17.49 53.82
CA SER A 6 35.46 17.49 52.43
C SER A 6 34.52 16.29 52.30
N ILE A 7 33.24 16.57 52.14
CA ILE A 7 32.24 15.55 51.82
C ILE A 7 32.20 15.41 50.29
N ALA A 8 32.68 14.28 49.80
CA ALA A 8 32.56 13.94 48.37
C ALA A 8 31.16 13.40 48.14
N VAL A 9 30.35 14.14 47.40
CA VAL A 9 29.02 13.67 46.91
C VAL A 9 29.26 12.79 45.68
N VAL A 10 29.10 11.48 45.85
CA VAL A 10 29.10 10.53 44.74
C VAL A 10 27.71 10.54 44.10
N ILE A 11 27.58 11.19 42.97
CA ILE A 11 26.36 11.14 42.12
C ILE A 11 26.36 9.79 41.42
N LEU A 12 25.52 8.86 41.86
CA LEU A 12 25.28 7.59 41.21
C LEU A 12 24.40 7.86 39.96
N LEU A 13 25.03 7.96 38.77
CA LEU A 13 24.34 8.00 37.49
C LEU A 13 23.80 6.58 37.21
N LEU A 14 22.54 6.34 37.52
CA LEU A 14 21.85 5.13 37.07
C LEU A 14 21.69 5.21 35.55
N PRO A 15 22.08 4.18 34.78
CA PRO A 15 21.81 4.13 33.34
C PRO A 15 20.31 4.03 33.15
N ILE A 16 19.68 5.05 32.59
CA ILE A 16 18.31 4.99 32.08
C ILE A 16 18.40 4.11 30.82
N SER A 17 18.15 2.83 30.97
CA SER A 17 17.94 1.94 29.85
C SER A 17 16.64 2.36 29.16
N ALA A 18 16.73 3.18 28.13
CA ALA A 18 15.61 3.41 27.23
C ALA A 18 15.30 2.07 26.56
N SER A 19 14.30 1.34 27.10
CA SER A 19 13.73 0.18 26.44
C SER A 19 13.19 0.66 25.10
N ALA A 20 13.84 0.29 24.00
CA ALA A 20 13.28 0.48 22.66
C ALA A 20 11.94 -0.25 22.66
N ALA A 21 10.84 0.49 22.50
CA ALA A 21 9.51 -0.10 22.45
C ALA A 21 9.50 -1.16 21.36
N GLU A 22 9.22 -2.40 21.73
CA GLU A 22 9.20 -3.52 20.79
C GLU A 22 8.17 -3.24 19.68
N ARG A 23 8.61 -3.35 18.43
CA ARG A 23 7.75 -3.06 17.28
C ARG A 23 6.59 -4.07 17.25
N PRO A 24 5.33 -3.61 17.08
CA PRO A 24 4.20 -4.53 17.03
C PRO A 24 4.32 -5.47 15.82
N THR A 25 4.00 -6.74 15.99
CA THR A 25 4.04 -7.77 14.93
C THR A 25 2.70 -7.94 14.21
N SER A 26 1.65 -7.26 14.66
CA SER A 26 0.31 -7.31 14.07
C SER A 26 -0.47 -6.04 14.35
N VAL A 27 -1.49 -5.79 13.55
CA VAL A 27 -2.45 -4.69 13.74
C VAL A 27 -3.65 -5.20 14.52
N LYS A 28 -3.94 -4.58 15.67
CA LYS A 28 -5.14 -4.90 16.46
C LYS A 28 -6.42 -4.77 15.61
N GLY A 29 -7.25 -5.80 15.65
CA GLY A 29 -8.52 -5.85 14.90
C GLY A 29 -8.41 -6.45 13.49
N CYS A 30 -7.22 -6.80 13.02
CA CYS A 30 -7.08 -7.59 11.80
C CYS A 30 -7.41 -9.06 12.06
N ALA A 31 -8.25 -9.64 11.21
CA ALA A 31 -8.44 -11.09 11.20
C ALA A 31 -7.25 -11.77 10.53
N LYS A 32 -6.99 -13.03 10.91
CA LYS A 32 -6.00 -13.86 10.20
C LYS A 32 -6.44 -14.01 8.72
N PRO A 33 -5.54 -13.85 7.75
CA PRO A 33 -5.84 -14.12 6.35
C PRO A 33 -6.28 -15.57 6.12
N THR A 34 -7.20 -15.75 5.20
CA THR A 34 -7.73 -17.07 4.82
C THR A 34 -7.42 -17.46 3.38
N ALA A 35 -7.14 -16.46 2.54
CA ALA A 35 -6.77 -16.68 1.14
C ALA A 35 -5.31 -17.10 0.98
N LYS A 36 -5.01 -17.55 -0.24
CA LYS A 36 -3.65 -17.81 -0.72
C LYS A 36 -3.43 -17.03 -2.01
N ALA A 37 -2.20 -16.54 -2.21
CA ALA A 37 -1.80 -15.98 -3.50
C ALA A 37 -2.08 -17.00 -4.61
N HIS A 38 -2.58 -16.52 -5.74
CA HIS A 38 -3.02 -17.38 -6.85
C HIS A 38 -2.70 -16.75 -8.20
N VAL A 39 -2.71 -17.57 -9.24
CA VAL A 39 -2.46 -17.12 -10.61
C VAL A 39 -3.55 -16.11 -11.01
N PRO A 40 -3.18 -14.93 -11.53
CA PRO A 40 -4.15 -13.95 -12.00
C PRO A 40 -5.08 -14.52 -13.06
N ALA A 41 -6.39 -14.25 -12.94
CA ALA A 41 -7.36 -14.67 -13.94
C ALA A 41 -7.11 -13.96 -15.27
N THR A 42 -7.32 -14.67 -16.38
CA THR A 42 -7.33 -14.10 -17.72
C THR A 42 -8.69 -13.45 -17.99
N LEU A 43 -8.70 -12.14 -18.19
CA LEU A 43 -9.90 -11.36 -18.45
C LEU A 43 -9.74 -10.54 -19.73
N LYS A 44 -10.84 -10.34 -20.47
CA LYS A 44 -10.82 -9.47 -21.63
C LYS A 44 -10.65 -8.00 -21.18
N GLN A 45 -9.66 -7.33 -21.75
CA GLN A 45 -9.42 -5.91 -21.47
C GLN A 45 -10.53 -5.06 -22.11
N PRO A 46 -11.17 -4.13 -21.35
CA PRO A 46 -12.07 -3.15 -21.93
C PRO A 46 -11.36 -2.24 -22.92
N THR A 47 -11.92 -2.08 -24.12
CA THR A 47 -11.40 -1.20 -25.17
C THR A 47 -12.16 0.13 -25.28
N THR A 48 -13.27 0.23 -24.56
CA THR A 48 -14.12 1.43 -24.52
C THR A 48 -14.44 1.77 -23.07
N VAL A 49 -14.54 3.06 -22.81
CA VAL A 49 -14.93 3.60 -21.51
C VAL A 49 -16.40 3.27 -21.21
N ASP A 50 -16.70 2.93 -19.97
CA ASP A 50 -18.08 2.72 -19.49
C ASP A 50 -18.92 3.98 -19.74
N LYS A 51 -20.12 3.84 -20.32
CA LYS A 51 -21.05 4.97 -20.54
C LYS A 51 -21.42 5.69 -19.24
N LYS A 52 -21.42 4.97 -18.13
CA LYS A 52 -21.63 5.50 -16.78
C LYS A 52 -20.51 5.00 -15.88
N LEU A 53 -19.54 5.87 -15.62
CA LEU A 53 -18.43 5.54 -14.74
C LEU A 53 -18.91 5.26 -13.32
N ALA A 54 -18.31 4.25 -12.70
CA ALA A 54 -18.43 4.05 -11.26
C ALA A 54 -17.84 5.27 -10.51
N LYS A 55 -18.47 5.64 -9.40
CA LYS A 55 -18.07 6.79 -8.57
C LYS A 55 -17.32 6.39 -7.32
N THR A 56 -17.49 5.16 -6.88
CA THR A 56 -16.93 4.68 -5.62
C THR A 56 -16.44 3.25 -5.79
N MET A 57 -15.26 2.97 -5.23
CA MET A 57 -14.74 1.63 -5.03
C MET A 57 -14.64 1.36 -3.53
N THR A 58 -15.10 0.21 -3.09
CA THR A 58 -14.98 -0.26 -1.71
C THR A 58 -14.13 -1.52 -1.69
N ILE A 59 -13.02 -1.47 -0.98
CA ILE A 59 -12.10 -2.59 -0.74
C ILE A 59 -12.34 -3.09 0.68
N THR A 60 -12.90 -4.29 0.83
CA THR A 60 -13.04 -4.96 2.12
C THR A 60 -11.81 -5.82 2.36
N THR A 61 -11.09 -5.55 3.46
CA THR A 61 -9.88 -6.30 3.82
C THR A 61 -10.09 -7.10 5.11
N ASN A 62 -9.14 -7.96 5.45
CA ASN A 62 -9.10 -8.63 6.76
C ASN A 62 -8.85 -7.66 7.93
N CYS A 63 -8.48 -6.41 7.65
CA CYS A 63 -8.16 -5.37 8.64
C CYS A 63 -9.19 -4.23 8.70
N GLY A 64 -10.21 -4.25 7.85
CA GLY A 64 -11.24 -3.23 7.74
C GLY A 64 -11.53 -2.82 6.31
N VAL A 65 -12.28 -1.74 6.15
CA VAL A 65 -12.79 -1.27 4.86
C VAL A 65 -12.08 0.01 4.44
N ILE A 66 -11.71 0.07 3.16
CA ILE A 66 -11.17 1.25 2.50
C ILE A 66 -12.18 1.67 1.41
N THR A 67 -12.66 2.91 1.46
CA THR A 67 -13.55 3.46 0.43
C THR A 67 -12.82 4.54 -0.35
N ILE A 68 -12.89 4.47 -1.67
CA ILE A 68 -12.21 5.35 -2.61
C ILE A 68 -13.26 6.06 -3.46
N ALA A 69 -13.22 7.39 -3.53
CA ALA A 69 -13.92 8.13 -4.57
C ALA A 69 -13.11 8.03 -5.85
N LEU A 70 -13.74 7.54 -6.92
CA LEU A 70 -13.11 7.39 -8.23
C LEU A 70 -13.08 8.72 -8.97
N ASP A 71 -11.98 8.97 -9.67
CA ASP A 71 -11.76 10.23 -10.40
C ASP A 71 -12.18 10.08 -11.87
N PRO A 72 -13.19 10.83 -12.35
CA PRO A 72 -13.61 10.78 -13.73
C PRO A 72 -12.56 11.30 -14.72
N ALA A 73 -11.49 11.94 -14.26
CA ALA A 73 -10.36 12.36 -15.11
C ALA A 73 -9.49 11.18 -15.59
N ALA A 74 -9.69 9.97 -15.01
CA ALA A 74 -9.04 8.74 -15.47
C ALA A 74 -10.09 7.71 -15.95
N PRO A 75 -10.87 8.00 -16.98
CA PRO A 75 -12.07 7.24 -17.33
C PRO A 75 -11.79 5.82 -17.79
N GLN A 76 -10.73 5.58 -18.57
CA GLN A 76 -10.35 4.22 -18.98
C GLN A 76 -9.83 3.40 -17.80
N THR A 77 -9.06 4.02 -16.92
CA THR A 77 -8.56 3.39 -15.70
C THR A 77 -9.71 2.99 -14.77
N VAL A 78 -10.67 3.89 -14.54
CA VAL A 78 -11.87 3.61 -13.75
C VAL A 78 -12.68 2.46 -14.36
N THR A 79 -12.86 2.44 -15.67
CA THR A 79 -13.54 1.35 -16.40
C THR A 79 -12.81 0.03 -16.22
N ASN A 80 -11.51 0.01 -16.40
CA ASN A 80 -10.67 -1.18 -16.25
C ASN A 80 -10.75 -1.75 -14.84
N LEU A 81 -10.54 -0.91 -13.82
CA LEU A 81 -10.61 -1.32 -12.42
C LEU A 81 -12.02 -1.77 -12.02
N ALA A 82 -13.07 -1.11 -12.53
CA ALA A 82 -14.45 -1.52 -12.29
C ALA A 82 -14.74 -2.91 -12.92
N THR A 83 -14.21 -3.18 -14.10
CA THR A 83 -14.31 -4.48 -14.76
C THR A 83 -13.62 -5.57 -13.94
N LEU A 84 -12.42 -5.32 -13.46
CA LEU A 84 -11.67 -6.24 -12.60
C LEU A 84 -12.44 -6.52 -11.29
N ALA A 85 -12.95 -5.47 -10.64
CA ALA A 85 -13.74 -5.60 -9.41
C ALA A 85 -15.01 -6.41 -9.61
N ARG A 86 -15.79 -6.14 -10.67
CA ARG A 86 -17.03 -6.90 -11.01
C ARG A 86 -16.72 -8.37 -11.33
N SER A 87 -15.54 -8.65 -11.88
CA SER A 87 -15.06 -10.01 -12.17
C SER A 87 -14.40 -10.70 -10.96
N LYS A 88 -14.45 -10.07 -9.77
CA LYS A 88 -13.82 -10.58 -8.53
C LYS A 88 -12.30 -10.84 -8.66
N TYR A 89 -11.64 -10.15 -9.58
CA TYR A 89 -10.22 -10.34 -9.85
C TYR A 89 -9.33 -10.10 -8.63
N PHE A 90 -9.72 -9.15 -7.77
CA PHE A 90 -8.97 -8.78 -6.58
C PHE A 90 -9.32 -9.63 -5.35
N ASP A 91 -10.41 -10.40 -5.39
CA ASP A 91 -10.90 -11.15 -4.23
C ASP A 91 -9.93 -12.27 -3.87
N GLY A 92 -9.55 -12.35 -2.59
CA GLY A 92 -8.56 -13.31 -2.11
C GLY A 92 -7.10 -12.93 -2.42
N SER A 93 -6.83 -11.74 -2.99
CA SER A 93 -5.47 -11.26 -3.23
C SER A 93 -4.88 -10.53 -2.02
N PHE A 94 -3.58 -10.23 -2.09
CA PHE A 94 -2.86 -9.50 -1.04
C PHE A 94 -2.29 -8.18 -1.54
N CYS A 95 -2.19 -7.20 -0.63
CA CYS A 95 -1.28 -6.09 -0.86
C CYS A 95 0.14 -6.58 -0.58
N HIS A 96 0.94 -6.65 -1.61
CA HIS A 96 2.21 -7.40 -1.61
C HIS A 96 3.44 -6.54 -1.28
N ARG A 97 3.32 -5.20 -1.29
CA ARG A 97 4.43 -4.30 -0.99
C ARG A 97 3.97 -3.13 -0.11
N LEU A 98 4.75 -2.86 0.92
CA LEU A 98 4.63 -1.70 1.79
C LEU A 98 5.96 -0.96 1.82
N THR A 99 5.94 0.36 1.63
CA THR A 99 7.11 1.21 1.81
C THR A 99 6.89 2.13 2.99
N THR A 100 7.87 2.23 3.89
CA THR A 100 7.80 3.00 5.14
C THR A 100 8.90 4.06 5.24
N GLU A 101 9.77 4.13 4.24
CA GLU A 101 10.89 5.06 4.14
C GLU A 101 10.99 5.63 2.73
N GLY A 102 11.30 6.92 2.61
CA GLY A 102 11.42 7.64 1.35
C GLY A 102 10.09 7.90 0.65
N ILE A 103 9.30 6.85 0.40
CA ILE A 103 7.93 6.91 -0.10
C ILE A 103 7.00 6.12 0.83
N TYR A 104 5.70 6.45 0.82
CA TYR A 104 4.74 5.95 1.82
C TYR A 104 3.51 5.39 1.13
N VAL A 105 3.63 4.16 0.62
CA VAL A 105 2.58 3.51 -0.15
C VAL A 105 2.33 2.05 0.28
N LEU A 106 1.08 1.61 0.14
CA LEU A 106 0.70 0.20 0.17
C LEU A 106 0.27 -0.21 -1.24
N GLN A 107 0.99 -1.13 -1.87
CA GLN A 107 0.73 -1.57 -3.24
C GLN A 107 -0.02 -2.91 -3.25
N CYS A 108 -1.05 -2.97 -4.09
CA CYS A 108 -1.98 -4.09 -4.22
C CYS A 108 -2.29 -4.36 -5.71
N GLY A 109 -3.19 -5.30 -5.99
CA GLY A 109 -3.75 -5.51 -7.32
C GLY A 109 -3.06 -6.58 -8.16
N ASP A 110 -2.18 -7.36 -7.54
CA ASP A 110 -1.58 -8.57 -8.11
C ASP A 110 -2.02 -9.80 -7.30
N PRO A 111 -2.93 -10.65 -7.83
CA PRO A 111 -3.36 -11.87 -7.14
C PRO A 111 -2.23 -12.86 -6.86
N SER A 112 -1.14 -12.83 -7.63
CA SER A 112 0.03 -13.69 -7.39
C SER A 112 0.88 -13.24 -6.20
N ALA A 113 0.70 -11.99 -5.75
CA ALA A 113 1.50 -11.34 -4.72
C ALA A 113 3.02 -11.25 -5.04
N GLN A 114 3.41 -11.44 -6.31
CA GLN A 114 4.80 -11.35 -6.76
C GLN A 114 5.20 -9.94 -7.22
N GLY A 115 4.22 -9.04 -7.39
CA GLY A 115 4.46 -7.67 -7.87
C GLY A 115 4.64 -7.55 -9.39
N ASN A 116 4.50 -8.64 -10.13
CA ASN A 116 4.61 -8.70 -11.58
C ASN A 116 3.35 -9.26 -12.27
N GLY A 117 2.34 -9.66 -11.50
CA GLY A 117 1.09 -10.20 -12.01
C GLY A 117 0.19 -9.11 -12.62
N SER A 118 -0.53 -9.51 -13.66
CA SER A 118 -1.56 -8.71 -14.33
C SER A 118 -2.63 -9.65 -14.88
N PRO A 119 -3.81 -9.13 -15.30
CA PRO A 119 -4.78 -9.97 -16.00
C PRO A 119 -4.16 -10.53 -17.28
N GLY A 120 -4.00 -11.86 -17.38
CA GLY A 120 -3.06 -12.56 -18.26
C GLY A 120 -2.99 -12.15 -19.73
N SER A 121 -4.08 -11.61 -20.32
CA SER A 121 -4.10 -11.14 -21.70
C SER A 121 -4.01 -9.62 -21.86
N TRP A 122 -3.95 -8.85 -20.75
CA TRP A 122 -3.91 -7.40 -20.87
C TRP A 122 -2.54 -6.94 -21.35
N LYS A 123 -2.58 -6.12 -22.38
CA LYS A 123 -1.47 -5.24 -22.75
C LYS A 123 -1.59 -3.98 -21.89
N GLY A 124 -0.52 -3.35 -21.52
CA GLY A 124 -0.58 -2.09 -20.81
C GLY A 124 -1.51 -1.06 -21.50
N TYR A 125 -2.15 -0.20 -20.73
CA TYR A 125 -2.99 0.88 -21.27
C TYR A 125 -2.43 2.25 -20.90
N LYS A 126 -2.89 3.25 -21.65
CA LYS A 126 -2.37 4.62 -21.61
C LYS A 126 -2.50 5.25 -20.23
N ASP A 127 -1.54 6.10 -19.92
CA ASP A 127 -1.61 6.96 -18.75
C ASP A 127 -2.71 8.00 -18.90
N GLU A 128 -3.42 8.26 -17.81
CA GLU A 128 -4.47 9.27 -17.70
C GLU A 128 -4.22 10.12 -16.44
N ASN A 129 -4.78 11.32 -16.40
CA ASN A 129 -4.77 12.17 -15.20
C ASN A 129 -3.39 12.21 -14.51
N LEU A 130 -2.33 12.35 -15.32
CA LEU A 130 -0.97 12.51 -14.80
C LEU A 130 -0.81 13.89 -14.17
N PRO A 131 -0.07 13.98 -13.06
CA PRO A 131 0.31 15.28 -12.52
C PRO A 131 1.10 16.10 -13.53
N THR A 132 0.83 17.41 -13.59
CA THR A 132 1.48 18.33 -14.55
C THR A 132 2.75 18.99 -14.03
N LYS A 133 3.04 18.88 -12.72
CA LYS A 133 4.21 19.48 -12.07
C LYS A 133 5.42 18.56 -12.15
N LYS A 134 6.62 19.12 -12.37
CA LYS A 134 7.88 18.35 -12.44
C LYS A 134 8.26 17.64 -11.14
N ILE A 135 7.95 18.23 -9.99
CA ILE A 135 8.16 17.64 -8.66
C ILE A 135 6.80 17.65 -7.99
N LEU A 136 6.36 16.49 -7.57
CA LEU A 136 5.02 16.38 -7.05
C LEU A 136 4.99 15.58 -5.76
N THR A 137 4.34 16.17 -4.79
CA THR A 137 3.86 15.45 -3.63
C THR A 137 2.50 14.85 -4.00
N TYR A 138 2.41 13.53 -3.95
CA TYR A 138 1.14 12.80 -3.92
C TYR A 138 0.63 12.88 -2.48
N PRO A 139 -0.44 13.62 -2.22
CA PRO A 139 -0.94 13.77 -0.85
C PRO A 139 -1.43 12.43 -0.27
N ALA A 140 -1.39 12.33 1.05
CA ALA A 140 -2.03 11.22 1.75
C ALA A 140 -3.49 11.08 1.31
N GLY A 141 -3.91 9.85 1.00
CA GLY A 141 -5.21 9.54 0.44
C GLY A 141 -5.24 9.42 -1.09
N THR A 142 -4.20 9.83 -1.82
CA THR A 142 -4.11 9.61 -3.27
C THR A 142 -4.09 8.11 -3.58
N VAL A 143 -4.78 7.72 -4.65
CA VAL A 143 -4.71 6.37 -5.19
C VAL A 143 -4.29 6.44 -6.66
N ALA A 144 -3.23 5.70 -7.02
CA ALA A 144 -2.67 5.73 -8.36
C ALA A 144 -2.29 4.35 -8.88
N MET A 145 -2.18 4.21 -10.21
CA MET A 145 -1.73 2.97 -10.84
C MET A 145 -0.23 2.77 -10.64
N ALA A 146 0.16 1.56 -10.31
CA ALA A 146 1.54 1.11 -10.49
C ALA A 146 1.78 0.76 -11.97
N ASN A 147 2.98 1.07 -12.48
CA ASN A 147 3.38 0.80 -13.84
C ASN A 147 4.87 0.46 -13.95
N SER A 148 5.28 -0.02 -15.11
CA SER A 148 6.68 -0.33 -15.48
C SER A 148 7.23 0.65 -16.54
N GLY A 149 6.73 1.88 -16.54
CA GLY A 149 7.03 2.93 -17.48
C GLY A 149 5.77 3.47 -18.17
N PRO A 150 5.89 4.44 -19.07
CA PRO A 150 4.76 5.09 -19.71
C PRO A 150 3.81 4.10 -20.40
N ASN A 151 2.50 4.29 -20.19
CA ASN A 151 1.44 3.50 -20.83
C ASN A 151 1.49 1.98 -20.53
N THR A 152 2.01 1.59 -19.38
CA THR A 152 2.07 0.17 -18.95
C THR A 152 1.16 -0.12 -17.77
N ASN A 153 0.10 0.67 -17.57
CA ASN A 153 -0.88 0.42 -16.52
C ASN A 153 -1.54 -0.95 -16.70
N GLY A 154 -1.71 -1.67 -15.60
CA GLY A 154 -2.34 -3.01 -15.57
C GLY A 154 -3.45 -3.08 -14.53
N SER A 155 -3.32 -4.01 -13.58
CA SER A 155 -4.23 -4.16 -12.44
C SER A 155 -3.66 -3.63 -11.12
N GLN A 156 -2.34 -3.42 -11.06
CA GLN A 156 -1.69 -3.04 -9.81
C GLN A 156 -1.84 -1.55 -9.53
N PHE A 157 -2.09 -1.22 -8.29
CA PHE A 157 -2.24 0.14 -7.80
C PHE A 157 -1.63 0.32 -6.42
N PHE A 158 -1.42 1.57 -6.02
CA PHE A 158 -0.95 1.88 -4.69
C PHE A 158 -1.81 2.94 -3.99
N LEU A 159 -1.87 2.81 -2.69
CA LEU A 159 -2.57 3.68 -1.76
C LEU A 159 -1.53 4.52 -1.02
N VAL A 160 -1.53 5.82 -1.23
CA VAL A 160 -0.63 6.77 -0.54
C VAL A 160 -1.19 7.03 0.85
N TYR A 161 -0.44 6.69 1.90
CA TYR A 161 -0.92 6.84 3.28
C TYR A 161 -0.25 8.00 4.05
N LYS A 162 0.83 8.55 3.53
CA LYS A 162 1.46 9.82 3.94
C LYS A 162 1.91 10.57 2.69
N ASP A 163 2.02 11.88 2.78
CA ASP A 163 2.54 12.70 1.68
C ASP A 163 3.85 12.13 1.17
N THR A 164 3.93 11.91 -0.14
CA THR A 164 5.03 11.19 -0.76
C THR A 164 5.44 11.86 -2.07
N THR A 165 6.74 12.05 -2.27
CA THR A 165 7.27 12.63 -3.51
C THR A 165 7.59 11.52 -4.49
N LEU A 166 6.92 11.55 -5.65
CA LEU A 166 7.10 10.61 -6.75
C LEU A 166 7.20 11.37 -8.07
N PRO A 167 7.82 10.77 -9.11
CA PRO A 167 7.73 11.29 -10.47
C PRO A 167 6.27 11.44 -10.91
N PRO A 168 5.94 12.42 -11.78
CA PRO A 168 4.57 12.63 -12.29
C PRO A 168 4.19 11.59 -13.37
N SER A 169 4.41 10.31 -13.09
CA SER A 169 4.31 9.22 -14.06
C SER A 169 3.24 8.19 -13.70
N TYR A 170 2.45 8.46 -12.67
CA TYR A 170 1.46 7.50 -12.17
C TYR A 170 0.05 8.06 -12.35
N THR A 171 -0.79 7.33 -13.07
CA THR A 171 -2.21 7.69 -13.29
C THR A 171 -2.94 7.76 -11.96
N ILE A 172 -3.38 8.97 -11.56
CA ILE A 172 -4.21 9.16 -10.37
C ILE A 172 -5.66 8.85 -10.76
N TRP A 173 -6.27 7.87 -10.09
CA TRP A 173 -7.62 7.42 -10.42
C TRP A 173 -8.62 7.53 -9.25
N GLY A 174 -8.17 8.05 -8.11
CA GLY A 174 -9.09 8.23 -6.99
C GLY A 174 -8.46 8.78 -5.73
N THR A 175 -9.32 8.98 -4.73
CA THR A 175 -8.95 9.48 -3.40
C THR A 175 -9.62 8.65 -2.32
N ILE A 176 -8.87 8.21 -1.32
CA ILE A 176 -9.38 7.49 -0.14
C ILE A 176 -10.33 8.42 0.64
N LYS A 177 -11.55 7.97 0.86
CA LYS A 177 -12.54 8.66 1.70
C LYS A 177 -12.58 8.11 3.12
N THR A 178 -12.41 6.80 3.26
CA THR A 178 -12.32 6.12 4.56
C THR A 178 -11.24 5.05 4.51
N GLY A 179 -10.68 4.69 5.67
CA GLY A 179 -9.68 3.62 5.78
C GLY A 179 -8.23 4.11 5.87
N LEU A 180 -7.93 5.41 5.71
CA LEU A 180 -6.57 5.93 5.87
C LEU A 180 -5.95 5.60 7.26
N PRO A 181 -6.68 5.69 8.39
CA PRO A 181 -6.16 5.27 9.69
C PRO A 181 -5.76 3.80 9.77
N LEU A 182 -6.38 2.93 8.96
CA LEU A 182 -5.97 1.53 8.85
C LEU A 182 -4.56 1.43 8.26
N LEU A 183 -4.29 2.13 7.16
CA LEU A 183 -2.98 2.12 6.49
C LEU A 183 -1.87 2.63 7.42
N LEU A 184 -2.15 3.67 8.22
CA LEU A 184 -1.22 4.18 9.22
C LEU A 184 -0.93 3.18 10.35
N ARG A 185 -1.89 2.31 10.70
CA ARG A 185 -1.63 1.22 11.67
C ARG A 185 -0.77 0.11 11.04
N VAL A 186 -0.99 -0.21 9.77
CA VAL A 186 -0.18 -1.19 9.02
C VAL A 186 1.27 -0.71 8.91
N GLU A 187 1.47 0.56 8.61
CA GLU A 187 2.81 1.17 8.53
C GLU A 187 3.60 1.03 9.84
N LYS A 188 2.95 1.22 10.99
CA LYS A 188 3.61 1.09 12.30
C LYS A 188 4.15 -0.31 12.57
N VAL A 189 3.53 -1.33 12.02
CA VAL A 189 4.00 -2.73 12.09
C VAL A 189 5.19 -2.92 11.15
N GLY A 190 5.19 -2.26 9.99
CA GLY A 190 6.30 -2.20 9.06
C GLY A 190 6.26 -3.23 7.95
N ALA A 191 7.37 -3.30 7.24
CA ALA A 191 7.61 -4.24 6.16
C ALA A 191 8.86 -5.08 6.43
N TYR A 192 8.98 -6.21 5.74
CA TYR A 192 10.14 -7.08 5.82
C TYR A 192 10.59 -7.55 4.43
N LYS A 193 11.84 -7.94 4.35
CA LYS A 193 12.42 -8.70 3.23
C LYS A 193 12.93 -10.03 3.75
N VAL A 194 13.12 -10.97 2.84
CA VAL A 194 13.78 -12.25 3.12
C VAL A 194 15.15 -12.21 2.47
N ASP A 195 16.18 -12.42 3.26
CA ASP A 195 17.54 -12.57 2.76
C ASP A 195 17.64 -13.87 1.93
N GLN A 196 18.04 -13.74 0.69
CA GLN A 196 18.04 -14.87 -0.26
C GLN A 196 19.09 -15.94 0.07
N ALA A 197 20.14 -15.58 0.78
CA ALA A 197 21.21 -16.52 1.12
C ALA A 197 20.91 -17.32 2.39
N SER A 198 20.38 -16.65 3.42
CA SER A 198 20.09 -17.26 4.71
C SER A 198 18.64 -17.72 4.88
N GLY A 199 17.72 -17.21 4.06
CA GLY A 199 16.27 -17.41 4.23
C GLY A 199 15.66 -16.64 5.40
N ASN A 200 16.43 -15.83 6.11
CA ASN A 200 15.96 -15.09 7.27
C ASN A 200 15.20 -13.83 6.88
N ALA A 201 14.07 -13.57 7.57
CA ALA A 201 13.34 -12.33 7.42
C ALA A 201 13.97 -11.21 8.28
N TYR A 202 14.02 -10.00 7.71
CA TYR A 202 14.48 -8.80 8.41
C TYR A 202 13.59 -7.60 8.07
N TYR A 203 13.44 -6.66 9.00
CA TYR A 203 12.69 -5.43 8.75
C TYR A 203 13.36 -4.57 7.69
N ALA A 204 12.56 -4.01 6.79
CA ALA A 204 13.03 -3.14 5.71
C ALA A 204 12.04 -1.98 5.48
N GLY A 205 12.57 -0.85 5.02
CA GLY A 205 11.76 0.31 4.65
C GLY A 205 10.94 0.11 3.37
N ASP A 206 11.18 -0.97 2.64
CA ASP A 206 10.45 -1.40 1.45
C ASP A 206 10.42 -2.93 1.40
N GLY A 207 9.26 -3.54 1.41
CA GLY A 207 9.13 -4.99 1.41
C GLY A 207 7.69 -5.48 1.55
N ILE A 208 7.56 -6.72 1.99
CA ILE A 208 6.27 -7.36 2.24
C ILE A 208 5.70 -6.80 3.56
N PRO A 209 4.41 -6.41 3.64
CA PRO A 209 3.81 -5.99 4.91
C PRO A 209 3.94 -7.07 5.98
N VAL A 210 4.47 -6.74 7.17
CA VAL A 210 4.52 -7.67 8.31
C VAL A 210 3.12 -8.11 8.72
N GLN A 211 2.15 -7.16 8.72
CA GLN A 211 0.74 -7.50 8.79
C GLN A 211 0.22 -7.81 7.39
N PRO A 212 -0.07 -9.07 7.04
CA PRO A 212 -0.64 -9.37 5.74
C PRO A 212 -2.01 -8.71 5.57
N ILE A 213 -2.20 -8.00 4.45
CA ILE A 213 -3.46 -7.36 4.09
C ILE A 213 -4.10 -8.15 2.96
N GLU A 214 -5.09 -8.96 3.32
CA GLU A 214 -5.92 -9.71 2.38
C GLU A 214 -7.08 -8.83 1.90
N ILE A 215 -7.27 -8.73 0.61
CA ILE A 215 -8.46 -8.16 -0.02
C ILE A 215 -9.53 -9.25 -0.08
N LYS A 216 -10.55 -9.17 0.76
CA LYS A 216 -11.65 -10.14 0.78
C LYS A 216 -12.61 -9.94 -0.37
N SER A 217 -12.89 -8.69 -0.72
CA SER A 217 -13.73 -8.33 -1.87
C SER A 217 -13.52 -6.89 -2.29
N VAL A 218 -13.79 -6.62 -3.58
CA VAL A 218 -13.85 -5.26 -4.13
C VAL A 218 -15.18 -5.05 -4.81
N THR A 219 -15.87 -3.96 -4.49
CA THR A 219 -17.14 -3.57 -5.12
C THR A 219 -17.07 -2.16 -5.67
N VAL A 220 -17.82 -1.89 -6.75
CA VAL A 220 -17.90 -0.55 -7.38
C VAL A 220 -19.36 -0.14 -7.58
N ARG A 221 -19.62 1.16 -7.40
CA ARG A 221 -20.95 1.78 -7.58
C ARG A 221 -20.86 3.10 -8.35
#